data_ef9cb8763e34798765fbc8183ed182f3
#
_entry.id   ef9cb8763e34798765fbc8183ed182f3
#
_cell.length_a   1.000
_cell.length_b   1.000
_cell.length_c   1.000
_cell.angle_alpha   90.00
_cell.angle_beta   90.00
_cell.angle_gamma   90.00
#
_symmetry.space_group_name_H-M   'P 1'
#
loop_
_entity.id
_entity.type
_entity.pdbx_description
1 polymer ?
#
loop_
_entity_poly.entity_id
_entity_poly.type
_entity_poly.pdbx_seq_one_letter_code
_entity_poly.pdbx_strand_id
1 'polypeptide(L)'
;MAHIGTDVFVVGGGPAGLAAAIAAARKGFSVVVADGAEPPIDKPCGEGMMPETQAALRDLGVELPKSLGWNFRGIRFVHADRQISAAFPSGQGIGIRRPVLHGLLIEAAERAGVRLLWKTSVAGIEAGGVRLVDGLVSARWIVGADGGASRVRNWADLNSTVLRTQRIANRRHYRVRPWSEYMEIHWAQRTQAYVTAISSEEVCVVIMGDDAENVKFDHALDELPQLRARLAGAELSRRERGAVTAMHRLSRIIRGNVALVGDASGGVDAITGEGLRLAFRQSAALADALEAGDLRQYQFAHRQLQRRPLRMGQLMVELGRRERIRQRVMRAMSGRPELFGRLLAIHTGRATSRDVVAAGVLLGWQVLAA
;
A
#
# COMPACT_ATOMS: atom_id res chain seq x y z
N MET A 1 -29.26 24.01 -14.85
CA MET A 1 -28.41 23.41 -13.80
C MET A 1 -27.08 24.14 -13.80
N ALA A 2 -26.61 24.62 -12.65
CA ALA A 2 -25.33 25.31 -12.56
C ALA A 2 -24.24 24.36 -13.02
N HIS A 3 -23.45 24.77 -14.02
CA HIS A 3 -22.23 24.04 -14.42
C HIS A 3 -21.26 24.06 -13.24
N ILE A 4 -21.17 22.96 -12.52
CA ILE A 4 -20.14 22.79 -11.48
C ILE A 4 -18.84 22.52 -12.23
N GLY A 5 -18.02 23.58 -12.39
CA GLY A 5 -16.66 23.48 -12.90
C GLY A 5 -15.67 23.27 -11.75
N THR A 6 -14.65 22.45 -11.96
CA THR A 6 -13.53 22.28 -11.02
C THR A 6 -12.22 22.17 -11.81
N ASP A 7 -11.11 22.56 -11.19
CA ASP A 7 -9.79 22.35 -11.82
C ASP A 7 -9.44 20.87 -11.85
N VAL A 8 -9.67 20.15 -10.75
CA VAL A 8 -9.32 18.73 -10.60
C VAL A 8 -10.51 17.95 -10.10
N PHE A 9 -10.92 16.92 -10.85
CA PHE A 9 -11.91 15.95 -10.42
C PHE A 9 -11.24 14.61 -10.12
N VAL A 10 -11.39 14.12 -8.89
CA VAL A 10 -10.81 12.85 -8.43
C VAL A 10 -11.90 11.79 -8.34
N VAL A 11 -11.74 10.68 -9.02
CA VAL A 11 -12.63 9.53 -8.99
C VAL A 11 -12.07 8.50 -8.02
N GLY A 12 -12.73 8.33 -6.87
CA GLY A 12 -12.36 7.44 -5.79
C GLY A 12 -11.86 8.18 -4.55
N GLY A 13 -12.58 8.03 -3.44
CA GLY A 13 -12.33 8.64 -2.14
C GLY A 13 -11.47 7.80 -1.19
N GLY A 14 -10.73 6.80 -1.72
CA GLY A 14 -9.74 6.05 -0.94
C GLY A 14 -8.49 6.89 -0.62
N PRO A 15 -7.51 6.36 0.16
CA PRO A 15 -6.32 7.11 0.56
C PRO A 15 -5.52 7.72 -0.59
N ALA A 16 -5.47 7.07 -1.76
CA ALA A 16 -4.79 7.62 -2.93
C ALA A 16 -5.53 8.83 -3.49
N GLY A 17 -6.87 8.77 -3.57
CA GLY A 17 -7.68 9.88 -4.06
C GLY A 17 -7.70 11.06 -3.12
N LEU A 18 -7.89 10.82 -1.81
CA LEU A 18 -7.82 11.88 -0.81
C LEU A 18 -6.43 12.54 -0.78
N ALA A 19 -5.35 11.74 -0.85
CA ALA A 19 -3.99 12.28 -0.93
C ALA A 19 -3.76 13.14 -2.19
N ALA A 20 -4.25 12.70 -3.35
CA ALA A 20 -4.17 13.47 -4.59
C ALA A 20 -4.98 14.77 -4.50
N ALA A 21 -6.17 14.72 -3.90
CA ALA A 21 -7.00 15.87 -3.68
C ALA A 21 -6.36 16.89 -2.73
N ILE A 22 -5.82 16.44 -1.60
CA ILE A 22 -5.10 17.28 -0.65
C ILE A 22 -3.90 17.94 -1.33
N ALA A 23 -3.08 17.17 -2.06
CA ALA A 23 -1.91 17.68 -2.74
C ALA A 23 -2.26 18.74 -3.78
N ALA A 24 -3.30 18.51 -4.58
CA ALA A 24 -3.78 19.47 -5.59
C ALA A 24 -4.38 20.73 -4.93
N ALA A 25 -5.21 20.59 -3.90
CA ALA A 25 -5.80 21.71 -3.19
C ALA A 25 -4.74 22.61 -2.55
N ARG A 26 -3.66 22.04 -1.99
CA ARG A 26 -2.50 22.79 -1.46
C ARG A 26 -1.72 23.56 -2.52
N LYS A 27 -1.87 23.21 -3.81
CA LYS A 27 -1.34 23.99 -4.96
C LYS A 27 -2.33 25.06 -5.45
N GLY A 28 -3.46 25.25 -4.76
CA GLY A 28 -4.47 26.26 -5.09
C GLY A 28 -5.52 25.83 -6.10
N PHE A 29 -5.57 24.55 -6.47
CA PHE A 29 -6.62 24.04 -7.37
C PHE A 29 -7.93 23.86 -6.62
N SER A 30 -9.04 24.17 -7.30
CA SER A 30 -10.36 23.72 -6.88
C SER A 30 -10.50 22.21 -7.14
N VAL A 31 -10.90 21.43 -6.11
CA VAL A 31 -10.90 19.97 -6.17
C VAL A 31 -12.24 19.39 -5.74
N VAL A 32 -12.76 18.46 -6.55
CA VAL A 32 -13.90 17.62 -6.22
C VAL A 32 -13.46 16.16 -6.18
N VAL A 33 -13.85 15.43 -5.14
CA VAL A 33 -13.69 13.98 -5.03
C VAL A 33 -15.06 13.32 -5.04
N ALA A 34 -15.25 12.27 -5.84
CA ALA A 34 -16.45 11.46 -5.81
C ALA A 34 -16.14 9.99 -5.53
N ASP A 35 -16.90 9.37 -4.63
CA ASP A 35 -16.87 7.94 -4.34
C ASP A 35 -18.29 7.39 -4.14
N GLY A 36 -18.58 6.21 -4.71
CA GLY A 36 -19.86 5.53 -4.55
C GLY A 36 -20.09 4.97 -3.14
N ALA A 37 -19.04 4.84 -2.33
CA ALA A 37 -19.13 4.35 -0.96
C ALA A 37 -19.38 5.48 0.03
N GLU A 38 -19.81 5.09 1.24
CA GLU A 38 -19.90 5.96 2.41
C GLU A 38 -18.68 5.76 3.32
N PRO A 39 -18.07 6.85 3.83
CA PRO A 39 -16.95 6.70 4.76
C PRO A 39 -17.39 6.18 6.14
N PRO A 40 -16.48 5.55 6.91
CA PRO A 40 -15.10 5.29 6.54
C PRO A 40 -14.96 4.05 5.63
N ILE A 41 -14.21 4.19 4.53
CA ILE A 41 -13.97 3.08 3.61
C ILE A 41 -12.92 2.12 4.20
N ASP A 42 -13.36 0.91 4.54
CA ASP A 42 -12.51 -0.15 5.08
C ASP A 42 -12.17 -1.20 4.00
N LYS A 43 -11.01 -1.03 3.35
CA LYS A 43 -10.44 -2.00 2.43
C LYS A 43 -9.44 -2.90 3.17
N PRO A 44 -9.40 -4.23 2.93
CA PRO A 44 -8.39 -5.11 3.53
C PRO A 44 -6.97 -4.59 3.32
N CYS A 45 -6.21 -4.52 4.41
CA CYS A 45 -4.86 -3.95 4.49
C CYS A 45 -4.15 -4.56 5.69
N GLY A 46 -2.83 -4.68 5.65
CA GLY A 46 -2.00 -5.09 6.79
C GLY A 46 -1.86 -4.05 7.89
N GLU A 47 -2.40 -2.86 7.68
CA GLU A 47 -2.51 -1.76 8.66
C GLU A 47 -1.18 -1.27 9.25
N GLY A 48 -0.04 -1.76 8.74
CA GLY A 48 1.29 -1.29 9.10
C GLY A 48 1.78 -0.18 8.17
N MET A 49 2.26 0.91 8.73
CA MET A 49 2.95 1.98 8.00
C MET A 49 4.39 2.10 8.47
N MET A 50 5.33 1.96 7.54
CA MET A 50 6.75 2.17 7.77
C MET A 50 7.06 3.67 8.00
N PRO A 51 8.22 4.02 8.59
CA PRO A 51 8.61 5.42 8.83
C PRO A 51 8.54 6.31 7.58
N GLU A 52 8.91 5.79 6.42
CA GLU A 52 8.88 6.50 5.14
C GLU A 52 7.45 6.78 4.65
N THR A 53 6.50 5.91 4.98
CA THR A 53 5.08 6.14 4.68
C THR A 53 4.53 7.27 5.53
N GLN A 54 4.89 7.29 6.82
CA GLN A 54 4.52 8.39 7.73
C GLN A 54 5.15 9.71 7.28
N ALA A 55 6.42 9.70 6.82
CA ALA A 55 7.07 10.89 6.27
C ALA A 55 6.32 11.42 5.04
N ALA A 56 5.97 10.54 4.09
CA ALA A 56 5.20 10.93 2.90
C ALA A 56 3.80 11.49 3.25
N LEU A 57 3.17 10.99 4.31
CA LEU A 57 1.91 11.51 4.82
C LEU A 57 2.07 12.93 5.42
N ARG A 58 3.13 13.15 6.23
CA ARG A 58 3.46 14.49 6.75
C ARG A 58 3.78 15.50 5.65
N ASP A 59 4.47 15.08 4.59
CA ASP A 59 4.75 15.94 3.43
C ASP A 59 3.45 16.45 2.76
N LEU A 60 2.37 15.66 2.84
CA LEU A 60 1.02 16.07 2.43
C LEU A 60 0.32 17.00 3.44
N GLY A 61 0.93 17.28 4.60
CA GLY A 61 0.33 18.07 5.67
C GLY A 61 -0.67 17.30 6.54
N VAL A 62 -0.57 15.98 6.54
CA VAL A 62 -1.41 15.11 7.40
C VAL A 62 -0.53 14.53 8.50
N GLU A 63 -0.79 14.97 9.71
CA GLU A 63 -0.07 14.47 10.89
C GLU A 63 -0.85 13.33 11.57
N LEU A 64 -0.11 12.34 12.07
CA LEU A 64 -0.66 11.28 12.89
C LEU A 64 -0.55 11.69 14.36
N PRO A 65 -1.66 11.82 15.07
CA PRO A 65 -1.63 12.03 16.51
C PRO A 65 -0.87 10.91 17.23
N LYS A 66 -0.01 11.24 18.18
CA LYS A 66 0.80 10.26 18.91
C LYS A 66 -0.01 9.22 19.69
N SER A 67 -1.26 9.54 20.00
CA SER A 67 -2.22 8.66 20.69
C SER A 67 -2.84 7.60 19.79
N LEU A 68 -2.68 7.71 18.48
CA LEU A 68 -3.28 6.78 17.54
C LEU A 68 -2.31 5.67 17.12
N GLY A 69 -2.86 4.44 17.03
CA GLY A 69 -2.12 3.28 16.57
C GLY A 69 -1.13 2.71 17.60
N TRP A 70 -0.27 1.80 17.14
CA TRP A 70 0.72 1.11 17.95
C TRP A 70 2.07 1.07 17.24
N ASN A 71 3.12 1.55 17.90
CA ASN A 71 4.44 1.65 17.30
C ASN A 71 5.14 0.28 17.21
N PHE A 72 5.91 0.07 16.14
CA PHE A 72 6.79 -1.10 15.99
C PHE A 72 8.18 -0.68 15.50
N ARG A 73 9.21 -1.40 15.96
CA ARG A 73 10.62 -1.03 15.76
C ARG A 73 11.16 -1.35 14.38
N GLY A 74 10.57 -2.34 13.71
CA GLY A 74 11.08 -2.88 12.47
C GLY A 74 10.30 -4.09 12.01
N ILE A 75 10.93 -4.95 11.24
CA ILE A 75 10.33 -6.15 10.65
C ILE A 75 10.98 -7.40 11.25
N ARG A 76 10.16 -8.42 11.50
CA ARG A 76 10.59 -9.77 11.85
C ARG A 76 10.11 -10.76 10.80
N PHE A 77 11.01 -11.55 10.27
CA PHE A 77 10.68 -12.73 9.48
C PHE A 77 10.66 -13.97 10.35
N VAL A 78 9.64 -14.80 10.18
CA VAL A 78 9.45 -16.07 10.89
C VAL A 78 9.25 -17.17 9.84
N HIS A 79 10.07 -18.23 9.90
CA HIS A 79 9.93 -19.39 9.04
C HIS A 79 10.38 -20.64 9.78
N ALA A 80 9.47 -21.56 9.99
CA ALA A 80 9.65 -22.74 10.84
C ALA A 80 10.16 -22.34 12.24
N ASP A 81 11.32 -22.83 12.66
CA ASP A 81 11.97 -22.55 13.95
C ASP A 81 12.83 -21.26 13.95
N ARG A 82 12.98 -20.60 12.80
CA ARG A 82 13.88 -19.46 12.61
C ARG A 82 13.15 -18.13 12.67
N GLN A 83 13.75 -17.20 13.39
CA GLN A 83 13.29 -15.81 13.46
C GLN A 83 14.46 -14.87 13.23
N ILE A 84 14.22 -13.83 12.44
CA ILE A 84 15.20 -12.80 12.15
C ILE A 84 14.51 -11.45 12.23
N SER A 85 15.08 -10.54 13.01
CA SER A 85 14.54 -9.20 13.19
C SER A 85 15.53 -8.14 12.76
N ALA A 86 15.03 -7.07 12.17
CA ALA A 86 15.81 -5.85 11.94
C ALA A 86 14.98 -4.63 12.31
N ALA A 87 15.59 -3.71 13.07
CA ALA A 87 15.01 -2.41 13.31
C ALA A 87 15.10 -1.53 12.06
N PHE A 88 14.17 -0.59 11.91
CA PHE A 88 14.29 0.44 10.89
C PHE A 88 15.55 1.29 11.13
N PRO A 89 16.23 1.72 10.06
CA PRO A 89 17.42 2.56 10.19
C PRO A 89 17.12 3.92 10.83
N SER A 90 15.88 4.38 10.78
CA SER A 90 15.42 5.60 11.43
C SER A 90 13.91 5.55 11.72
N GLY A 91 13.51 6.05 12.90
CA GLY A 91 12.11 6.11 13.32
C GLY A 91 11.49 4.76 13.67
N GLN A 92 10.20 4.77 13.84
CA GLN A 92 9.38 3.58 14.11
C GLN A 92 8.24 3.50 13.10
N GLY A 93 7.84 2.29 12.75
CA GLY A 93 6.58 2.05 12.05
C GLY A 93 5.40 2.23 13.01
N ILE A 94 4.20 2.32 12.46
CA ILE A 94 2.96 2.40 13.21
C ILE A 94 1.91 1.46 12.61
N GLY A 95 1.29 0.64 13.45
CA GLY A 95 0.08 -0.07 13.13
C GLY A 95 -1.13 0.81 13.40
N ILE A 96 -1.95 1.06 12.39
CA ILE A 96 -3.14 1.90 12.50
C ILE A 96 -4.29 1.33 11.70
N ARG A 97 -5.46 1.29 12.30
CA ARG A 97 -6.68 0.85 11.62
C ARG A 97 -6.94 1.64 10.35
N ARG A 98 -7.26 0.94 9.27
CA ARG A 98 -7.57 1.56 7.97
C ARG A 98 -8.67 2.62 8.03
N PRO A 99 -9.81 2.40 8.73
CA PRO A 99 -10.84 3.43 8.89
C PRO A 99 -10.36 4.68 9.63
N VAL A 100 -9.46 4.53 10.61
CA VAL A 100 -8.88 5.66 11.35
C VAL A 100 -8.01 6.51 10.43
N LEU A 101 -7.09 5.90 9.68
CA LEU A 101 -6.29 6.61 8.68
C LEU A 101 -7.17 7.30 7.62
N HIS A 102 -8.24 6.63 7.19
CA HIS A 102 -9.17 7.20 6.23
C HIS A 102 -9.88 8.45 6.78
N GLY A 103 -10.33 8.42 8.04
CA GLY A 103 -10.90 9.59 8.72
C GLY A 103 -9.96 10.77 8.76
N LEU A 104 -8.69 10.55 9.13
CA LEU A 104 -7.66 11.61 9.15
C LEU A 104 -7.43 12.24 7.75
N LEU A 105 -7.48 11.43 6.70
CA LEU A 105 -7.34 11.92 5.33
C LEU A 105 -8.59 12.71 4.89
N ILE A 106 -9.79 12.31 5.29
CA ILE A 106 -11.04 13.05 5.05
C ILE A 106 -10.96 14.42 5.71
N GLU A 107 -10.66 14.47 7.02
CA GLU A 107 -10.54 15.74 7.76
C GLU A 107 -9.47 16.66 7.12
N ALA A 108 -8.37 16.11 6.66
CA ALA A 108 -7.33 16.89 5.99
C ALA A 108 -7.78 17.41 4.63
N ALA A 109 -8.55 16.63 3.87
CA ALA A 109 -9.12 17.04 2.60
C ALA A 109 -10.15 18.18 2.79
N GLU A 110 -11.02 18.06 3.80
CA GLU A 110 -12.01 19.09 4.15
C GLU A 110 -11.32 20.39 4.59
N ARG A 111 -10.29 20.31 5.45
CA ARG A 111 -9.47 21.47 5.86
C ARG A 111 -8.77 22.14 4.67
N ALA A 112 -8.41 21.38 3.64
CA ALA A 112 -7.82 21.90 2.41
C ALA A 112 -8.86 22.49 1.43
N GLY A 113 -10.15 22.49 1.77
CA GLY A 113 -11.23 23.01 0.93
C GLY A 113 -11.67 22.06 -0.18
N VAL A 114 -11.34 20.78 -0.11
CA VAL A 114 -11.78 19.77 -1.08
C VAL A 114 -13.26 19.49 -0.91
N ARG A 115 -14.02 19.52 -2.01
CA ARG A 115 -15.43 19.11 -2.01
C ARG A 115 -15.55 17.59 -2.13
N LEU A 116 -16.11 16.94 -1.12
CA LEU A 116 -16.28 15.48 -1.06
C LEU A 116 -17.73 15.11 -1.41
N LEU A 117 -17.90 14.25 -2.41
CA LEU A 117 -19.18 13.71 -2.86
C LEU A 117 -19.23 12.21 -2.57
N TRP A 118 -19.70 11.87 -1.38
CA TRP A 118 -19.91 10.47 -0.97
C TRP A 118 -21.22 9.93 -1.53
N LYS A 119 -21.35 8.61 -1.62
CA LYS A 119 -22.50 7.92 -2.24
C LYS A 119 -22.76 8.38 -3.69
N THR A 120 -21.74 8.94 -4.34
CA THR A 120 -21.80 9.49 -5.68
C THR A 120 -20.98 8.66 -6.65
N SER A 121 -21.67 7.84 -7.41
CA SER A 121 -21.03 7.00 -8.43
C SER A 121 -20.71 7.79 -9.68
N VAL A 122 -19.49 7.64 -10.18
CA VAL A 122 -19.07 8.14 -11.49
C VAL A 122 -19.52 7.14 -12.56
N ALA A 123 -20.25 7.62 -13.57
CA ALA A 123 -20.76 6.82 -14.67
C ALA A 123 -19.78 6.73 -15.85
N GLY A 124 -18.95 7.77 -16.06
CA GLY A 124 -17.97 7.80 -17.15
C GLY A 124 -17.13 9.07 -17.14
N ILE A 125 -16.21 9.13 -18.09
CA ILE A 125 -15.45 10.34 -18.44
C ILE A 125 -15.77 10.70 -19.88
N GLU A 126 -15.92 12.00 -20.14
CA GLU A 126 -16.30 12.53 -21.45
C GLU A 126 -15.41 13.71 -21.82
N ALA A 127 -15.52 14.19 -23.06
CA ALA A 127 -14.85 15.40 -23.47
C ALA A 127 -15.27 16.55 -22.56
N GLY A 128 -14.30 17.08 -21.79
CA GLY A 128 -14.51 18.23 -20.90
C GLY A 128 -14.94 17.91 -19.47
N GLY A 129 -15.12 16.63 -19.05
CA GLY A 129 -15.49 16.39 -17.67
C GLY A 129 -15.81 14.95 -17.27
N VAL A 130 -16.46 14.84 -16.13
CA VAL A 130 -16.85 13.58 -15.49
C VAL A 130 -18.36 13.49 -15.42
N ARG A 131 -18.91 12.39 -15.92
CA ARG A 131 -20.36 12.12 -15.87
C ARG A 131 -20.71 11.46 -14.54
N LEU A 132 -21.57 12.11 -13.81
CA LEU A 132 -22.28 11.56 -12.66
C LEU A 132 -23.70 11.12 -13.09
N VAL A 133 -24.44 10.48 -12.17
CA VAL A 133 -25.84 10.11 -12.42
C VAL A 133 -26.69 11.35 -12.72
N ASP A 134 -26.44 12.44 -12.00
CA ASP A 134 -27.27 13.67 -12.02
C ASP A 134 -26.73 14.74 -13.00
N GLY A 135 -25.71 14.43 -13.82
CA GLY A 135 -25.19 15.37 -14.80
C GLY A 135 -23.69 15.30 -15.05
N LEU A 136 -23.20 16.27 -15.81
CA LEU A 136 -21.79 16.41 -16.16
C LEU A 136 -21.14 17.47 -15.25
N VAL A 137 -20.00 17.12 -14.66
CA VAL A 137 -19.12 18.06 -13.95
C VAL A 137 -17.92 18.35 -14.85
N SER A 138 -17.78 19.61 -15.29
CA SER A 138 -16.62 20.02 -16.09
C SER A 138 -15.36 20.01 -15.24
N ALA A 139 -14.25 19.49 -15.79
CA ALA A 139 -12.99 19.39 -15.09
C ALA A 139 -11.81 19.62 -16.05
N ARG A 140 -10.86 20.47 -15.62
CA ARG A 140 -9.61 20.65 -16.37
C ARG A 140 -8.76 19.38 -16.34
N TRP A 141 -8.69 18.71 -15.18
CA TRP A 141 -7.93 17.49 -14.95
C TRP A 141 -8.80 16.42 -14.30
N ILE A 142 -8.65 15.18 -14.71
CA ILE A 142 -9.35 14.03 -14.15
C ILE A 142 -8.33 13.07 -13.56
N VAL A 143 -8.50 12.73 -12.29
CA VAL A 143 -7.61 11.81 -11.56
C VAL A 143 -8.37 10.52 -11.23
N GLY A 144 -7.92 9.40 -11.81
CA GLY A 144 -8.42 8.07 -11.47
C GLY A 144 -7.71 7.49 -10.26
N ALA A 145 -8.43 7.36 -9.15
CA ALA A 145 -7.96 6.81 -7.87
C ALA A 145 -8.89 5.69 -7.35
N ASP A 146 -9.60 5.04 -8.24
CA ASP A 146 -10.67 4.07 -8.01
C ASP A 146 -10.18 2.61 -7.81
N GLY A 147 -8.89 2.46 -7.47
CA GLY A 147 -8.30 1.19 -7.03
C GLY A 147 -7.89 0.25 -8.16
N GLY A 148 -7.54 -1.00 -7.81
CA GLY A 148 -6.95 -1.97 -8.75
C GLY A 148 -7.85 -2.38 -9.92
N ALA A 149 -9.18 -2.38 -9.71
CA ALA A 149 -10.19 -2.65 -10.75
C ALA A 149 -10.68 -1.37 -11.45
N SER A 150 -9.82 -0.38 -11.59
CA SER A 150 -10.14 0.98 -12.06
C SER A 150 -10.99 1.01 -13.34
N ARG A 151 -12.15 1.66 -13.22
CA ARG A 151 -13.04 1.99 -14.35
C ARG A 151 -12.49 3.19 -15.14
N VAL A 152 -11.88 4.16 -14.43
CA VAL A 152 -11.23 5.33 -15.08
C VAL A 152 -10.14 4.86 -16.04
N ARG A 153 -9.35 3.86 -15.64
CA ARG A 153 -8.34 3.24 -16.51
C ARG A 153 -8.94 2.70 -17.79
N ASN A 154 -10.10 2.04 -17.70
CA ASN A 154 -10.82 1.51 -18.86
C ASN A 154 -11.37 2.64 -19.75
N TRP A 155 -12.04 3.63 -19.15
CA TRP A 155 -12.62 4.76 -19.88
C TRP A 155 -11.57 5.61 -20.59
N ALA A 156 -10.38 5.75 -19.98
CA ALA A 156 -9.25 6.47 -20.57
C ALA A 156 -8.38 5.64 -21.52
N ASP A 157 -8.73 4.37 -21.80
CA ASP A 157 -7.93 3.44 -22.62
C ASP A 157 -6.46 3.37 -22.14
N LEU A 158 -6.26 3.18 -20.85
CA LEU A 158 -4.97 3.06 -20.17
C LEU A 158 -4.68 1.62 -19.69
N ASN A 159 -5.33 0.60 -20.27
CA ASN A 159 -5.26 -0.81 -19.84
C ASN A 159 -4.02 -1.57 -20.31
N SER A 160 -3.09 -0.94 -21.03
CA SER A 160 -1.89 -1.59 -21.52
C SER A 160 -0.99 -2.05 -20.37
N THR A 161 -1.18 -3.30 -19.93
CA THR A 161 -0.47 -3.92 -18.80
C THR A 161 0.78 -4.65 -19.31
N VAL A 162 1.93 -4.35 -18.71
CA VAL A 162 3.23 -4.96 -19.03
C VAL A 162 3.54 -6.16 -18.12
N LEU A 163 3.08 -6.13 -16.86
CA LEU A 163 3.28 -7.18 -15.87
C LEU A 163 2.02 -7.30 -15.03
N ARG A 164 1.55 -8.53 -14.80
CA ARG A 164 0.41 -8.78 -13.90
C ARG A 164 0.59 -10.08 -13.14
N THR A 165 0.53 -9.99 -11.80
CA THR A 165 0.33 -11.13 -10.90
C THR A 165 -0.82 -10.80 -9.96
N GLN A 166 -1.56 -11.82 -9.53
CA GLN A 166 -2.66 -11.65 -8.58
C GLN A 166 -2.41 -12.53 -7.37
N ARG A 167 -2.80 -12.01 -6.21
CA ARG A 167 -2.82 -12.76 -4.96
C ARG A 167 -4.10 -12.45 -4.21
N ILE A 168 -4.52 -13.38 -3.37
CA ILE A 168 -5.69 -13.26 -2.52
C ILE A 168 -5.21 -13.03 -1.11
N ALA A 169 -5.88 -12.14 -0.39
CA ALA A 169 -5.58 -11.84 1.00
C ALA A 169 -6.86 -11.80 1.82
N ASN A 170 -6.83 -12.41 2.99
CA ASN A 170 -7.88 -12.33 3.99
C ASN A 170 -7.32 -11.67 5.25
N ARG A 171 -8.11 -10.81 5.89
CA ARG A 171 -7.75 -10.08 7.10
C ARG A 171 -8.71 -10.39 8.23
N ARG A 172 -8.14 -10.70 9.40
CA ARG A 172 -8.84 -10.77 10.70
C ARG A 172 -8.17 -9.87 11.72
N HIS A 173 -8.95 -9.42 12.71
CA HIS A 173 -8.43 -8.74 13.88
C HIS A 173 -8.73 -9.57 15.11
N TYR A 174 -7.74 -9.72 15.99
CA TYR A 174 -7.83 -10.49 17.20
C TYR A 174 -7.59 -9.64 18.43
N ARG A 175 -8.44 -9.79 19.43
CA ARG A 175 -8.24 -9.22 20.76
C ARG A 175 -7.21 -10.04 21.49
N VAL A 176 -5.97 -9.62 21.40
CA VAL A 176 -4.83 -10.22 22.07
C VAL A 176 -3.73 -9.18 22.23
N ARG A 177 -3.03 -9.19 23.36
CA ARG A 177 -1.88 -8.30 23.57
C ARG A 177 -0.79 -8.60 22.56
N PRO A 178 -0.22 -7.58 21.91
CA PRO A 178 0.93 -7.77 21.04
C PRO A 178 2.09 -8.46 21.79
N TRP A 179 2.66 -9.48 21.16
CA TRP A 179 3.76 -10.27 21.71
C TRP A 179 5.12 -9.88 21.11
N SER A 180 5.14 -8.88 20.23
CA SER A 180 6.32 -8.47 19.50
C SER A 180 6.35 -6.95 19.33
N GLU A 181 7.53 -6.36 19.45
CA GLU A 181 7.81 -4.95 19.10
C GLU A 181 8.06 -4.79 17.59
N TYR A 182 7.94 -5.86 16.80
CA TYR A 182 8.13 -5.89 15.35
C TYR A 182 6.84 -6.25 14.65
N MET A 183 6.62 -5.69 13.48
CA MET A 183 5.68 -6.26 12.53
C MET A 183 6.24 -7.59 12.05
N GLU A 184 5.45 -8.66 12.14
CA GLU A 184 5.92 -10.00 11.79
C GLU A 184 5.42 -10.43 10.41
N ILE A 185 6.30 -11.11 9.66
CA ILE A 185 5.98 -11.78 8.40
C ILE A 185 6.31 -13.26 8.59
N HIS A 186 5.27 -14.07 8.69
CA HIS A 186 5.38 -15.51 8.80
C HIS A 186 5.30 -16.15 7.42
N TRP A 187 6.24 -17.04 7.14
CA TRP A 187 6.33 -17.74 5.86
C TRP A 187 5.91 -19.19 6.04
N ALA A 188 4.83 -19.60 5.39
CA ALA A 188 4.40 -20.99 5.23
C ALA A 188 4.79 -21.52 3.85
N GLN A 189 4.36 -22.73 3.52
CA GLN A 189 4.69 -23.35 2.24
C GLN A 189 4.02 -22.64 1.06
N ARG A 190 2.74 -22.29 1.22
CA ARG A 190 1.89 -21.69 0.16
C ARG A 190 1.37 -20.32 0.50
N THR A 191 1.48 -19.89 1.76
CA THR A 191 0.93 -18.65 2.25
C THR A 191 1.95 -17.85 3.03
N GLN A 192 1.59 -16.61 3.29
CA GLN A 192 2.32 -15.70 4.16
C GLN A 192 1.32 -15.05 5.11
N ALA A 193 1.69 -14.90 6.36
CA ALA A 193 0.91 -14.14 7.32
C ALA A 193 1.66 -12.88 7.77
N TYR A 194 0.94 -11.78 7.86
CA TYR A 194 1.41 -10.52 8.40
C TYR A 194 0.72 -10.27 9.71
N VAL A 195 1.49 -9.96 10.74
CA VAL A 195 0.96 -9.60 12.05
C VAL A 195 1.41 -8.20 12.39
N THR A 196 0.44 -7.31 12.53
CA THR A 196 0.67 -5.91 12.90
C THR A 196 -0.08 -5.61 14.18
N ALA A 197 0.63 -5.20 15.22
CA ALA A 197 0.00 -4.64 16.41
C ALA A 197 -0.64 -3.29 16.06
N ILE A 198 -1.90 -3.09 16.45
CA ILE A 198 -2.66 -1.86 16.15
C ILE A 198 -3.12 -1.12 17.43
N SER A 199 -3.07 -1.79 18.55
CA SER A 199 -3.25 -1.21 19.89
C SER A 199 -2.54 -2.09 20.93
N SER A 200 -2.63 -1.72 22.22
CA SER A 200 -2.13 -2.54 23.33
C SER A 200 -2.86 -3.89 23.50
N GLU A 201 -4.01 -4.07 22.85
CA GLU A 201 -4.90 -5.23 23.04
C GLU A 201 -5.40 -5.84 21.74
N GLU A 202 -4.93 -5.35 20.58
CA GLU A 202 -5.43 -5.81 19.29
C GLU A 202 -4.31 -5.98 18.27
N VAL A 203 -4.34 -7.09 17.54
CA VAL A 203 -3.47 -7.33 16.39
C VAL A 203 -4.30 -7.53 15.11
N CYS A 204 -3.78 -6.99 14.02
CA CYS A 204 -4.24 -7.27 12.67
C CYS A 204 -3.44 -8.44 12.09
N VAL A 205 -4.12 -9.46 11.60
CA VAL A 205 -3.51 -10.60 10.91
C VAL A 205 -4.05 -10.66 9.49
N VAL A 206 -3.14 -10.69 8.52
CA VAL A 206 -3.47 -10.88 7.09
C VAL A 206 -2.82 -12.16 6.61
N ILE A 207 -3.62 -13.06 6.06
CA ILE A 207 -3.12 -14.22 5.33
C ILE A 207 -3.15 -13.91 3.84
N MET A 208 -2.07 -14.18 3.12
CA MET A 208 -1.96 -13.94 1.68
C MET A 208 -1.32 -15.10 0.95
N GLY A 209 -1.86 -15.44 -0.22
CA GLY A 209 -1.39 -16.52 -1.09
C GLY A 209 -1.86 -16.36 -2.53
N ASP A 210 -1.49 -17.33 -3.38
CA ASP A 210 -1.86 -17.35 -4.80
C ASP A 210 -3.19 -18.09 -5.05
N ASP A 211 -3.72 -18.80 -4.06
CA ASP A 211 -4.91 -19.65 -4.16
C ASP A 211 -5.91 -19.35 -3.03
N ALA A 212 -7.22 -19.34 -3.38
CA ALA A 212 -8.30 -18.96 -2.46
C ALA A 212 -8.47 -19.95 -1.31
N GLU A 213 -8.23 -21.25 -1.53
CA GLU A 213 -8.36 -22.29 -0.50
C GLU A 213 -7.25 -22.15 0.53
N ASN A 214 -6.01 -21.93 0.08
CA ASN A 214 -4.85 -21.81 0.94
C ASN A 214 -4.90 -20.58 1.85
N VAL A 215 -5.63 -19.51 1.48
CA VAL A 215 -5.76 -18.29 2.29
C VAL A 215 -6.95 -18.29 3.25
N LYS A 216 -7.70 -19.38 3.35
CA LYS A 216 -8.67 -19.57 4.44
C LYS A 216 -7.91 -19.61 5.76
N PHE A 217 -8.34 -18.81 6.74
CA PHE A 217 -7.57 -18.59 7.97
C PHE A 217 -7.24 -19.89 8.71
N ASP A 218 -8.21 -20.76 8.90
CA ASP A 218 -8.00 -21.99 9.68
C ASP A 218 -7.00 -22.92 8.98
N HIS A 219 -7.11 -23.07 7.65
CA HIS A 219 -6.18 -23.85 6.85
C HIS A 219 -4.76 -23.24 6.85
N ALA A 220 -4.64 -21.93 6.67
CA ALA A 220 -3.35 -21.26 6.68
C ALA A 220 -2.65 -21.31 8.06
N LEU A 221 -3.43 -21.25 9.15
CA LEU A 221 -2.90 -21.35 10.50
C LEU A 221 -2.39 -22.75 10.84
N ASP A 222 -2.87 -23.81 10.16
CA ASP A 222 -2.31 -25.16 10.31
C ASP A 222 -0.86 -25.24 9.82
N GLU A 223 -0.51 -24.47 8.79
CA GLU A 223 0.87 -24.32 8.30
C GLU A 223 1.73 -23.38 9.18
N LEU A 224 1.14 -22.66 10.13
CA LEU A 224 1.77 -21.63 10.95
C LEU A 224 1.55 -21.90 12.45
N PRO A 225 2.07 -23.04 13.01
CA PRO A 225 1.74 -23.48 14.36
C PRO A 225 2.14 -22.47 15.44
N GLN A 226 3.22 -21.71 15.28
CA GLN A 226 3.62 -20.68 16.24
C GLN A 226 2.60 -19.53 16.27
N LEU A 227 2.11 -19.08 15.11
CA LEU A 227 1.08 -18.05 15.02
C LEU A 227 -0.26 -18.58 15.56
N ARG A 228 -0.62 -19.79 15.20
CA ARG A 228 -1.84 -20.44 15.71
C ARG A 228 -1.84 -20.50 17.25
N ALA A 229 -0.71 -20.88 17.86
CA ALA A 229 -0.58 -20.92 19.32
C ALA A 229 -0.74 -19.53 19.96
N ARG A 230 -0.22 -18.46 19.33
CA ARG A 230 -0.37 -17.09 19.81
C ARG A 230 -1.81 -16.55 19.71
N LEU A 231 -2.58 -17.07 18.76
CA LEU A 231 -3.97 -16.68 18.52
C LEU A 231 -4.98 -17.62 19.21
N ALA A 232 -4.51 -18.69 19.84
CA ALA A 232 -5.38 -19.65 20.53
C ALA A 232 -6.18 -18.96 21.65
N GLY A 233 -7.52 -19.10 21.59
CA GLY A 233 -8.43 -18.49 22.55
C GLY A 233 -8.68 -16.98 22.36
N ALA A 234 -8.01 -16.34 21.41
CA ALA A 234 -8.24 -14.92 21.10
C ALA A 234 -9.55 -14.70 20.36
N GLU A 235 -10.36 -13.76 20.84
CA GLU A 235 -11.62 -13.40 20.20
C GLU A 235 -11.39 -12.56 18.92
N LEU A 236 -12.23 -12.78 17.92
CA LEU A 236 -12.29 -11.92 16.75
C LEU A 236 -12.94 -10.59 17.14
N SER A 237 -12.19 -9.50 17.02
CA SER A 237 -12.72 -8.16 17.30
C SER A 237 -13.54 -7.60 16.13
N ARG A 238 -13.35 -8.14 14.93
CA ARG A 238 -14.01 -7.70 13.70
C ARG A 238 -14.25 -8.85 12.72
N ARG A 239 -15.27 -8.64 11.86
CA ARG A 239 -15.59 -9.54 10.76
C ARG A 239 -14.41 -9.67 9.80
N GLU A 240 -14.14 -10.89 9.33
CA GLU A 240 -13.16 -11.17 8.28
C GLU A 240 -13.46 -10.41 6.99
N ARG A 241 -12.43 -9.93 6.33
CA ARG A 241 -12.52 -9.28 5.01
C ARG A 241 -11.46 -9.83 4.07
N GLY A 242 -11.90 -10.15 2.85
CA GLY A 242 -11.02 -10.58 1.76
C GLY A 242 -10.81 -9.51 0.71
N ALA A 243 -9.69 -9.59 0.01
CA ALA A 243 -9.41 -8.80 -1.18
C ALA A 243 -8.51 -9.56 -2.15
N VAL A 244 -8.68 -9.27 -3.43
CA VAL A 244 -7.69 -9.58 -4.45
C VAL A 244 -6.73 -8.40 -4.56
N THR A 245 -5.44 -8.67 -4.43
CA THR A 245 -4.37 -7.71 -4.67
C THR A 245 -3.63 -8.08 -5.95
N ALA A 246 -3.22 -7.10 -6.72
CA ALA A 246 -2.52 -7.33 -7.98
C ALA A 246 -1.25 -6.50 -8.04
N MET A 247 -0.13 -7.16 -8.34
CA MET A 247 1.05 -6.46 -8.79
C MET A 247 0.94 -6.31 -10.30
N HIS A 248 0.86 -5.07 -10.77
CA HIS A 248 0.79 -4.79 -12.19
C HIS A 248 1.47 -3.48 -12.54
N ARG A 249 2.06 -3.43 -13.71
CA ARG A 249 2.70 -2.24 -14.27
C ARG A 249 2.02 -1.88 -15.59
N LEU A 250 1.63 -0.63 -15.70
CA LEU A 250 1.06 -0.08 -16.92
C LEU A 250 2.16 0.57 -17.79
N SER A 251 1.98 0.54 -19.10
CA SER A 251 2.87 1.23 -20.03
C SER A 251 2.66 2.76 -19.96
N ARG A 252 1.41 3.18 -19.76
CA ARG A 252 1.01 4.57 -19.58
C ARG A 252 0.03 4.71 -18.42
N ILE A 253 0.12 5.84 -17.72
CA ILE A 253 -0.78 6.21 -16.61
C ILE A 253 -1.42 7.57 -16.84
N ILE A 254 -1.19 8.16 -17.99
CA ILE A 254 -1.76 9.44 -18.42
C ILE A 254 -2.29 9.33 -19.85
N ARG A 255 -3.39 10.03 -20.14
CA ARG A 255 -3.91 10.25 -21.49
C ARG A 255 -4.74 11.53 -21.54
N GLY A 256 -4.37 12.47 -22.42
CA GLY A 256 -5.00 13.79 -22.44
C GLY A 256 -4.89 14.48 -21.09
N ASN A 257 -6.02 14.85 -20.52
CA ASN A 257 -6.13 15.44 -19.19
C ASN A 257 -6.42 14.42 -18.07
N VAL A 258 -6.33 13.12 -18.34
CA VAL A 258 -6.56 12.05 -17.37
C VAL A 258 -5.23 11.54 -16.84
N ALA A 259 -5.12 11.39 -15.50
CA ALA A 259 -4.00 10.73 -14.82
C ALA A 259 -4.51 9.69 -13.82
N LEU A 260 -3.75 8.60 -13.62
CA LEU A 260 -4.07 7.55 -12.65
C LEU A 260 -3.13 7.63 -11.43
N VAL A 261 -3.63 7.35 -10.22
CA VAL A 261 -2.86 7.35 -8.98
C VAL A 261 -3.20 6.12 -8.12
N GLY A 262 -2.27 5.72 -7.25
CA GLY A 262 -2.45 4.54 -6.39
C GLY A 262 -2.61 3.25 -7.20
N ASP A 263 -3.43 2.31 -6.71
CA ASP A 263 -3.63 1.01 -7.36
C ASP A 263 -4.23 1.13 -8.77
N ALA A 264 -4.92 2.22 -9.10
CA ALA A 264 -5.42 2.50 -10.45
C ALA A 264 -4.28 2.69 -11.44
N SER A 265 -3.15 3.27 -11.01
CA SER A 265 -1.96 3.53 -11.83
C SER A 265 -0.98 2.35 -11.91
N GLY A 266 -1.29 1.26 -11.24
CA GLY A 266 -0.44 0.09 -11.10
C GLY A 266 -0.13 -0.23 -9.64
N GLY A 267 -0.11 -1.52 -9.31
CA GLY A 267 0.11 -2.01 -7.96
C GLY A 267 1.47 -2.66 -7.78
N VAL A 268 1.98 -2.63 -6.56
CA VAL A 268 3.08 -3.46 -6.09
C VAL A 268 2.52 -4.56 -5.19
N ASP A 269 3.25 -5.65 -5.03
CA ASP A 269 2.81 -6.71 -4.12
C ASP A 269 2.69 -6.17 -2.69
N ALA A 270 1.58 -6.53 -2.02
CA ALA A 270 1.27 -6.03 -0.68
C ALA A 270 2.32 -6.43 0.37
N ILE A 271 3.12 -7.49 0.10
CA ILE A 271 4.24 -7.90 0.97
C ILE A 271 5.25 -6.78 1.19
N THR A 272 5.38 -5.87 0.26
CA THR A 272 6.34 -4.76 0.38
C THR A 272 5.91 -3.70 1.39
N GLY A 273 4.63 -3.63 1.77
CA GLY A 273 4.08 -2.55 2.60
C GLY A 273 4.13 -1.15 1.96
N GLU A 274 4.40 -1.07 0.65
CA GLU A 274 4.72 0.18 -0.06
C GLU A 274 3.50 0.89 -0.67
N GLY A 275 2.32 0.25 -0.67
CA GLY A 275 1.15 0.77 -1.40
C GLY A 275 0.74 2.19 -0.98
N LEU A 276 0.65 2.46 0.33
CA LEU A 276 0.31 3.80 0.85
C LEU A 276 1.42 4.83 0.57
N ARG A 277 2.69 4.45 0.77
CA ARG A 277 3.83 5.34 0.48
C ARG A 277 3.84 5.76 -0.99
N LEU A 278 3.63 4.78 -1.88
CA LEU A 278 3.53 5.06 -3.32
C LEU A 278 2.38 6.00 -3.63
N ALA A 279 1.18 5.73 -3.09
CA ALA A 279 0.02 6.59 -3.29
C ALA A 279 0.29 8.04 -2.86
N PHE A 280 0.88 8.26 -1.69
CA PHE A 280 1.20 9.60 -1.18
C PHE A 280 2.27 10.31 -2.02
N ARG A 281 3.35 9.61 -2.38
CA ARG A 281 4.40 10.18 -3.23
C ARG A 281 3.94 10.45 -4.67
N GLN A 282 3.10 9.57 -5.22
CA GLN A 282 2.49 9.77 -6.53
C GLN A 282 1.56 10.99 -6.50
N SER A 283 0.80 11.18 -5.43
CA SER A 283 -0.10 12.33 -5.26
C SER A 283 0.65 13.67 -5.25
N ALA A 284 1.78 13.73 -4.54
CA ALA A 284 2.64 14.91 -4.54
C ALA A 284 3.21 15.19 -5.95
N ALA A 285 3.79 14.18 -6.60
CA ALA A 285 4.33 14.32 -7.95
C ALA A 285 3.26 14.66 -9.01
N LEU A 286 2.03 14.18 -8.82
CA LEU A 286 0.90 14.55 -9.67
C LEU A 286 0.56 16.03 -9.48
N ALA A 287 0.47 16.52 -8.25
CA ALA A 287 0.16 17.93 -7.98
C ALA A 287 1.20 18.88 -8.57
N ASP A 288 2.50 18.53 -8.49
CA ASP A 288 3.57 19.30 -9.14
C ASP A 288 3.41 19.34 -10.67
N ALA A 289 3.03 18.20 -11.29
CA ALA A 289 2.79 18.13 -12.72
C ALA A 289 1.52 18.89 -13.18
N LEU A 290 0.47 18.92 -12.34
CA LEU A 290 -0.73 19.72 -12.57
C LEU A 290 -0.40 21.22 -12.53
N GLU A 291 0.39 21.65 -11.55
CA GLU A 291 0.87 23.04 -11.42
C GLU A 291 1.71 23.45 -12.63
N ALA A 292 2.60 22.58 -13.10
CA ALA A 292 3.39 22.80 -14.32
C ALA A 292 2.56 22.71 -15.61
N GLY A 293 1.31 22.22 -15.56
CA GLY A 293 0.46 22.01 -16.74
C GLY A 293 0.93 20.87 -17.66
N ASP A 294 1.84 19.98 -17.19
CA ASP A 294 2.41 18.90 -18.02
C ASP A 294 2.43 17.53 -17.28
N LEU A 295 1.43 16.72 -17.56
CA LEU A 295 1.32 15.37 -17.00
C LEU A 295 2.46 14.41 -17.40
N ARG A 296 3.26 14.71 -18.43
CA ARG A 296 4.40 13.86 -18.80
C ARG A 296 5.45 13.84 -17.69
N GLN A 297 5.59 14.93 -16.93
CA GLN A 297 6.45 14.98 -15.75
C GLN A 297 5.99 13.95 -14.68
N TYR A 298 4.67 13.86 -14.45
CA TYR A 298 4.11 12.83 -13.58
C TYR A 298 4.37 11.42 -14.09
N GLN A 299 4.19 11.16 -15.39
CA GLN A 299 4.49 9.86 -15.99
C GLN A 299 5.94 9.44 -15.74
N PHE A 300 6.88 10.37 -15.83
CA PHE A 300 8.30 10.11 -15.53
C PHE A 300 8.53 9.84 -14.04
N ALA A 301 8.06 10.73 -13.16
CA ALA A 301 8.19 10.59 -11.71
C ALA A 301 7.57 9.28 -11.19
N HIS A 302 6.38 8.93 -11.67
CA HIS A 302 5.70 7.68 -11.33
C HIS A 302 6.54 6.44 -11.65
N ARG A 303 7.18 6.38 -12.83
CA ARG A 303 8.08 5.27 -13.20
C ARG A 303 9.26 5.16 -12.24
N GLN A 304 9.83 6.26 -11.81
CA GLN A 304 10.93 6.27 -10.86
C GLN A 304 10.49 5.79 -9.47
N LEU A 305 9.33 6.27 -9.00
CA LEU A 305 8.76 5.88 -7.71
C LEU A 305 8.46 4.37 -7.64
N GLN A 306 7.96 3.76 -8.71
CA GLN A 306 7.60 2.33 -8.73
C GLN A 306 8.79 1.39 -8.92
N ARG A 307 9.93 1.85 -9.42
CA ARG A 307 11.04 0.99 -9.86
C ARG A 307 11.57 0.06 -8.76
N ARG A 308 11.83 0.61 -7.56
CA ARG A 308 12.35 -0.18 -6.42
C ARG A 308 11.27 -1.10 -5.83
N PRO A 309 10.06 -0.60 -5.49
CA PRO A 309 8.99 -1.43 -4.94
C PRO A 309 8.59 -2.60 -5.84
N LEU A 310 8.53 -2.41 -7.16
CA LEU A 310 8.26 -3.50 -8.10
C LEU A 310 9.33 -4.60 -8.06
N ARG A 311 10.62 -4.23 -8.07
CA ARG A 311 11.73 -5.18 -7.96
C ARG A 311 11.71 -5.94 -6.63
N MET A 312 11.47 -5.22 -5.54
CA MET A 312 11.37 -5.85 -4.22
C MET A 312 10.17 -6.80 -4.15
N GLY A 313 9.00 -6.39 -4.66
CA GLY A 313 7.81 -7.23 -4.73
C GLY A 313 8.07 -8.52 -5.51
N GLN A 314 8.70 -8.43 -6.69
CA GLN A 314 9.08 -9.61 -7.48
C GLN A 314 10.01 -10.54 -6.70
N LEU A 315 11.04 -10.00 -6.05
CA LEU A 315 11.96 -10.79 -5.22
C LEU A 315 11.23 -11.50 -4.08
N MET A 316 10.34 -10.79 -3.37
CA MET A 316 9.58 -11.37 -2.25
C MET A 316 8.59 -12.44 -2.72
N VAL A 317 7.93 -12.26 -3.87
CA VAL A 317 7.04 -13.27 -4.46
C VAL A 317 7.82 -14.53 -4.83
N GLU A 318 9.00 -14.38 -5.47
CA GLU A 318 9.87 -15.51 -5.81
C GLU A 318 10.39 -16.24 -4.55
N LEU A 319 10.75 -15.50 -3.52
CA LEU A 319 11.15 -16.07 -2.22
C LEU A 319 9.98 -16.84 -1.57
N GLY A 320 8.77 -16.33 -1.70
CA GLY A 320 7.55 -17.00 -1.23
C GLY A 320 7.28 -18.32 -1.94
N ARG A 321 7.50 -18.36 -3.25
CA ARG A 321 7.25 -19.56 -4.09
C ARG A 321 8.31 -20.64 -3.99
N ARG A 322 9.56 -20.28 -3.64
CA ARG A 322 10.71 -21.20 -3.67
C ARG A 322 11.21 -21.52 -2.27
N GLU A 323 10.64 -22.55 -1.68
CA GLU A 323 10.95 -22.96 -0.30
C GLU A 323 12.46 -23.19 -0.07
N ARG A 324 13.15 -23.91 -0.96
CA ARG A 324 14.59 -24.17 -0.82
C ARG A 324 15.42 -22.87 -0.80
N ILE A 325 15.06 -21.89 -1.63
CA ILE A 325 15.73 -20.58 -1.65
C ILE A 325 15.41 -19.84 -0.36
N ARG A 326 14.15 -19.83 0.06
CA ARG A 326 13.73 -19.20 1.32
C ARG A 326 14.47 -19.75 2.52
N GLN A 327 14.60 -21.07 2.63
CA GLN A 327 15.34 -21.73 3.72
C GLN A 327 16.83 -21.31 3.74
N ARG A 328 17.48 -21.24 2.57
CA ARG A 328 18.87 -20.79 2.46
C ARG A 328 19.02 -19.30 2.84
N VAL A 329 18.12 -18.45 2.34
CA VAL A 329 18.11 -17.01 2.67
C VAL A 329 17.89 -16.82 4.18
N MET A 330 16.95 -17.55 4.78
CA MET A 330 16.70 -17.48 6.23
C MET A 330 17.91 -17.96 7.04
N ARG A 331 18.58 -19.04 6.62
CA ARG A 331 19.84 -19.50 7.26
C ARG A 331 20.95 -18.46 7.15
N ALA A 332 21.17 -17.91 5.97
CA ALA A 332 22.18 -16.89 5.73
C ALA A 332 21.97 -15.64 6.60
N MET A 333 20.72 -15.18 6.71
CA MET A 333 20.38 -14.02 7.53
C MET A 333 20.42 -14.33 9.05
N SER A 334 20.06 -15.56 9.48
CA SER A 334 20.20 -15.97 10.90
C SER A 334 21.64 -15.99 11.37
N GLY A 335 22.57 -16.38 10.51
CA GLY A 335 24.01 -16.36 10.79
C GLY A 335 24.61 -14.95 10.79
N ARG A 336 23.94 -13.96 10.19
CA ARG A 336 24.40 -12.56 10.09
C ARG A 336 23.21 -11.59 10.16
N PRO A 337 22.73 -11.28 11.36
CA PRO A 337 21.56 -10.40 11.54
C PRO A 337 21.70 -9.01 10.91
N GLU A 338 22.95 -8.48 10.84
CA GLU A 338 23.25 -7.21 10.18
C GLU A 338 22.91 -7.20 8.67
N LEU A 339 22.91 -8.37 8.03
CA LEU A 339 22.51 -8.48 6.62
C LEU A 339 21.04 -8.12 6.42
N PHE A 340 20.16 -8.59 7.32
CA PHE A 340 18.73 -8.23 7.25
C PHE A 340 18.52 -6.74 7.49
N GLY A 341 19.28 -6.13 8.42
CA GLY A 341 19.26 -4.67 8.63
C GLY A 341 19.65 -3.88 7.38
N ARG A 342 20.70 -4.31 6.65
CA ARG A 342 21.08 -3.70 5.37
C ARG A 342 20.01 -3.87 4.29
N LEU A 343 19.40 -5.04 4.18
CA LEU A 343 18.32 -5.28 3.22
C LEU A 343 17.09 -4.41 3.55
N LEU A 344 16.77 -4.24 4.82
CA LEU A 344 15.70 -3.35 5.26
C LEU A 344 16.03 -1.88 4.96
N ALA A 345 17.28 -1.44 5.14
CA ALA A 345 17.73 -0.10 4.77
C ALA A 345 17.65 0.14 3.24
N ILE A 346 17.96 -0.87 2.44
CA ILE A 346 17.78 -0.83 0.98
C ILE A 346 16.30 -0.70 0.63
N HIS A 347 15.44 -1.50 1.27
CA HIS A 347 14.00 -1.46 1.04
C HIS A 347 13.41 -0.09 1.36
N THR A 348 13.76 0.48 2.50
CA THR A 348 13.31 1.82 2.94
C THR A 348 13.96 2.99 2.18
N GLY A 349 14.92 2.69 1.29
CA GLY A 349 15.58 3.72 0.46
C GLY A 349 16.66 4.53 1.18
N ARG A 350 17.13 4.04 2.33
CA ARG A 350 18.18 4.68 3.15
C ARG A 350 19.61 4.19 2.82
N ALA A 351 19.74 3.22 1.90
CA ALA A 351 21.02 2.66 1.50
C ALA A 351 21.56 3.34 0.24
N THR A 352 22.89 3.43 0.15
CA THR A 352 23.59 3.91 -1.06
C THR A 352 23.63 2.80 -2.12
N SER A 353 23.99 3.16 -3.37
CA SER A 353 24.17 2.17 -4.44
C SER A 353 25.28 1.15 -4.11
N ARG A 354 26.31 1.57 -3.36
CA ARG A 354 27.40 0.67 -2.88
C ARG A 354 26.87 -0.36 -1.88
N ASP A 355 25.99 0.07 -0.95
CA ASP A 355 25.35 -0.84 0.01
C ASP A 355 24.48 -1.88 -0.68
N VAL A 356 23.78 -1.50 -1.75
CA VAL A 356 22.94 -2.41 -2.55
C VAL A 356 23.81 -3.50 -3.20
N VAL A 357 24.93 -3.11 -3.82
CA VAL A 357 25.87 -4.07 -4.46
C VAL A 357 26.50 -4.97 -3.40
N ALA A 358 27.02 -4.39 -2.31
CA ALA A 358 27.67 -5.14 -1.25
C ALA A 358 26.73 -6.15 -0.58
N ALA A 359 25.48 -5.73 -0.27
CA ALA A 359 24.48 -6.62 0.31
C ALA A 359 24.06 -7.72 -0.67
N GLY A 360 23.94 -7.42 -1.97
CA GLY A 360 23.59 -8.38 -3.01
C GLY A 360 24.68 -9.46 -3.19
N VAL A 361 25.95 -9.06 -3.26
CA VAL A 361 27.09 -9.98 -3.34
C VAL A 361 27.20 -10.85 -2.09
N LEU A 362 27.09 -10.23 -0.90
CA LEU A 362 27.17 -10.95 0.37
C LEU A 362 26.05 -11.97 0.52
N LEU A 363 24.81 -11.57 0.20
CA LEU A 363 23.66 -12.47 0.24
C LEU A 363 23.82 -13.61 -0.77
N GLY A 364 24.22 -13.31 -2.00
CA GLY A 364 24.45 -14.31 -3.04
C GLY A 364 25.48 -15.35 -2.61
N TRP A 365 26.62 -14.90 -2.09
CA TRP A 365 27.68 -15.79 -1.60
C TRP A 365 27.21 -16.66 -0.43
N GLN A 366 26.50 -16.06 0.55
CA GLN A 366 25.95 -16.80 1.70
C GLN A 366 24.87 -17.83 1.30
N VAL A 367 24.04 -17.51 0.33
CA VAL A 367 23.00 -18.43 -0.18
C VAL A 367 23.63 -19.60 -0.95
N LEU A 368 24.77 -19.38 -1.60
CA LEU A 368 25.52 -20.45 -2.27
C LEU A 368 26.29 -21.34 -1.28
N ALA A 369 26.78 -20.77 -0.19
CA ALA A 369 27.53 -21.45 0.85
C ALA A 369 26.64 -22.17 1.91
N ALA A 370 25.35 -21.88 1.95
CA ALA A 370 24.36 -22.44 2.89
C ALA A 370 23.54 -23.57 2.26
#